data_fce75c99178446bc05dc66231fb1188b
#
_entry.id   fce75c99178446bc05dc66231fb1188b
#
_cell.length_a   1.000
_cell.length_b   1.000
_cell.length_c   1.000
_cell.angle_alpha   90.00
_cell.angle_beta   90.00
_cell.angle_gamma   90.00
#
_symmetry.space_group_name_H-M   'P 1'
#
loop_
_entity.id
_entity.type
_entity.pdbx_description
1 polymer ?
#
loop_
_entity_poly.entity_id
_entity_poly.type
_entity_poly.pdbx_seq_one_letter_code
_entity_poly.pdbx_strand_id
1 'polypeptide(L)'
;LHGILHSFPTRRSSDLFLKGRIAKKFLLPITSVVDEELSAPTPKEIRIVLRNCGKIDPQNIEDYIAEDGYMALAKVLTEMTPEDVIDEVMKSGLRGRGGAGFPTAKKWSFARASAGTPKYLICNADEGDPGAFMNRRVLEGDPHAVIEGMAIAAYAIGCSQGYIYCRAEYPIAVSTLRLGIQQAREMGLLGQNILGTDFSFDLEVRMGAGAFVCGEETALMASIEGKRGEPRPRPPFPAVSGLWGKPTNINNVETYANVPQIILKGADWYASMGTEKSKGTKTFALAGDVKHTGLIEVPLGITLREIIFDVGGGIKDNKGFKAVQTGGPMGGCLPSEYL
;
A
#
# COMPACT_ATOMS: atom_id res chain seq x y z
N LEU A 1 9.25 23.25 -15.34
CA LEU A 1 8.45 22.16 -15.94
C LEU A 1 8.96 21.78 -17.33
N HIS A 2 9.29 22.73 -18.22
CA HIS A 2 9.83 22.42 -19.57
C HIS A 2 11.19 21.72 -19.52
N GLY A 3 12.06 22.03 -18.56
CA GLY A 3 13.39 21.43 -18.42
C GLY A 3 13.38 19.99 -17.86
N ILE A 4 12.35 19.61 -17.11
CA ILE A 4 12.24 18.28 -16.48
C ILE A 4 11.88 17.20 -17.51
N LEU A 5 11.24 17.59 -18.61
CA LEU A 5 10.64 16.66 -19.58
C LEU A 5 11.57 16.23 -20.73
N HIS A 6 12.70 16.88 -20.89
CA HIS A 6 13.70 16.48 -21.88
C HIS A 6 14.51 15.24 -21.47
N SER A 7 14.42 14.81 -20.20
CA SER A 7 15.14 13.64 -19.69
C SER A 7 14.35 12.32 -19.80
N PHE A 8 13.07 12.34 -20.21
CA PHE A 8 12.30 11.13 -20.40
C PHE A 8 12.64 10.42 -21.73
N PRO A 9 12.81 9.08 -21.72
CA PRO A 9 13.27 8.33 -22.90
C PRO A 9 12.29 8.31 -24.07
N THR A 10 11.03 8.69 -23.89
CA THR A 10 10.03 8.73 -24.97
C THR A 10 9.13 9.97 -24.90
N ARG A 11 8.93 10.64 -26.06
CA ARG A 11 7.96 11.75 -26.23
C ARG A 11 6.53 11.41 -25.78
N ARG A 12 6.18 10.13 -25.65
CA ARG A 12 4.82 9.66 -25.25
C ARG A 12 4.56 9.82 -23.77
N SER A 13 5.54 9.52 -22.91
CA SER A 13 5.39 9.68 -21.45
C SER A 13 5.26 11.16 -21.06
N SER A 14 5.99 12.06 -21.73
CA SER A 14 5.90 13.49 -21.47
C SER A 14 4.52 14.10 -21.81
N ASP A 15 3.86 13.60 -22.87
CA ASP A 15 2.52 14.07 -23.25
C ASP A 15 1.43 13.59 -22.26
N LEU A 16 1.58 12.43 -21.64
CA LEU A 16 0.68 11.93 -20.59
C LEU A 16 0.76 12.80 -19.32
N PHE A 17 1.98 13.12 -18.86
CA PHE A 17 2.17 13.93 -17.65
C PHE A 17 1.83 15.41 -17.82
N LEU A 18 2.12 15.99 -18.99
CA LEU A 18 1.98 17.45 -19.20
C LEU A 18 0.59 17.90 -19.59
N LYS A 19 -0.18 17.08 -20.28
CA LYS A 19 -1.45 17.50 -20.90
C LYS A 19 -2.68 16.94 -20.25
N GLY A 20 -2.56 16.07 -19.24
CA GLY A 20 -3.69 15.38 -18.61
C GLY A 20 -4.55 14.63 -19.63
N ARG A 21 -4.00 14.33 -20.81
CA ARG A 21 -4.73 13.68 -21.88
C ARG A 21 -4.59 12.18 -21.72
N ILE A 22 -5.67 11.53 -21.31
CA ILE A 22 -5.81 10.09 -21.50
C ILE A 22 -5.64 9.83 -22.99
N ALA A 23 -4.56 9.15 -23.35
CA ALA A 23 -4.35 8.70 -24.72
C ALA A 23 -5.39 7.61 -25.02
N LYS A 24 -6.57 8.01 -25.49
CA LYS A 24 -7.69 7.11 -25.87
C LYS A 24 -7.26 5.94 -26.77
N LYS A 25 -6.09 6.05 -27.43
CA LYS A 25 -5.50 5.03 -28.26
C LYS A 25 -4.98 3.81 -27.48
N PHE A 26 -4.81 3.94 -26.16
CA PHE A 26 -4.35 2.87 -25.27
C PHE A 26 -5.47 2.26 -24.43
N LEU A 27 -6.70 2.73 -24.59
CA LEU A 27 -7.87 2.02 -24.08
C LEU A 27 -8.16 0.83 -25.02
N LEU A 28 -7.32 -0.19 -24.94
CA LEU A 28 -7.69 -1.49 -25.49
C LEU A 28 -8.90 -2.00 -24.69
N PRO A 29 -9.90 -2.58 -25.35
CA PRO A 29 -10.94 -3.26 -24.61
C PRO A 29 -10.27 -4.32 -23.75
N ILE A 30 -10.46 -4.24 -22.43
CA ILE A 30 -10.01 -5.23 -21.46
C ILE A 30 -10.84 -6.49 -21.73
N THR A 31 -10.37 -7.31 -22.68
CA THR A 31 -10.94 -8.63 -23.01
C THR A 31 -9.98 -9.73 -22.60
N SER A 32 -9.40 -9.64 -21.39
CA SER A 32 -8.63 -10.77 -20.88
C SER A 32 -8.74 -10.81 -19.37
N VAL A 33 -9.41 -11.86 -18.93
CA VAL A 33 -9.39 -12.40 -17.56
C VAL A 33 -9.61 -11.34 -16.49
N VAL A 34 -10.78 -10.71 -16.54
CA VAL A 34 -11.38 -10.19 -15.31
C VAL A 34 -11.68 -11.44 -14.51
N ASP A 35 -10.91 -11.66 -13.44
CA ASP A 35 -11.30 -12.63 -12.42
C ASP A 35 -12.74 -12.28 -12.03
N GLU A 36 -13.71 -13.15 -12.36
CA GLU A 36 -15.13 -13.01 -11.99
C GLU A 36 -15.32 -12.84 -10.46
N GLU A 37 -14.24 -13.01 -9.68
CA GLU A 37 -14.21 -12.86 -8.23
C GLU A 37 -14.18 -11.42 -7.72
N LEU A 38 -13.87 -10.42 -8.54
CA LEU A 38 -14.06 -9.01 -8.17
C LEU A 38 -15.42 -8.55 -8.67
N SER A 39 -16.48 -8.98 -8.00
CA SER A 39 -17.83 -8.49 -8.21
C SER A 39 -17.88 -6.96 -8.19
N ALA A 40 -18.79 -6.35 -8.95
CA ALA A 40 -19.02 -4.92 -8.89
C ALA A 40 -19.16 -4.48 -7.42
N PRO A 41 -18.52 -3.36 -7.01
CA PRO A 41 -18.55 -2.93 -5.61
C PRO A 41 -20.01 -2.75 -5.16
N THR A 42 -20.31 -3.25 -3.99
CA THR A 42 -21.62 -3.00 -3.37
C THR A 42 -21.73 -1.52 -2.98
N PRO A 43 -22.93 -0.97 -2.75
CA PRO A 43 -23.10 0.42 -2.35
C PRO A 43 -22.34 0.85 -1.09
N LYS A 44 -21.88 -0.11 -0.28
CA LYS A 44 -21.11 0.14 0.96
C LYS A 44 -19.60 0.03 0.78
N GLU A 45 -19.13 -0.43 -0.38
CA GLU A 45 -17.71 -0.49 -0.69
C GLU A 45 -17.20 0.84 -1.25
N ILE A 46 -16.04 1.25 -0.76
CA ILE A 46 -15.28 2.39 -1.28
C ILE A 46 -13.86 1.90 -1.56
N ARG A 47 -13.50 1.78 -2.84
CA ARG A 47 -12.19 1.26 -3.25
C ARG A 47 -11.18 2.39 -3.42
N ILE A 48 -10.24 2.51 -2.49
CA ILE A 48 -9.09 3.43 -2.52
C ILE A 48 -7.83 2.61 -2.84
N VAL A 49 -7.57 1.61 -2.03
CA VAL A 49 -6.42 0.71 -2.18
C VAL A 49 -6.65 -0.29 -3.32
N LEU A 50 -7.89 -0.77 -3.46
CA LEU A 50 -8.28 -1.72 -4.50
C LEU A 50 -8.80 -1.04 -5.78
N ARG A 51 -8.63 0.28 -5.93
CA ARG A 51 -9.21 1.06 -7.04
C ARG A 51 -8.87 0.55 -8.44
N ASN A 52 -7.65 0.07 -8.60
CA ASN A 52 -7.12 -0.40 -9.88
C ASN A 52 -7.11 -1.92 -10.00
N CYS A 53 -7.26 -2.65 -8.90
CA CYS A 53 -7.25 -4.13 -8.93
C CYS A 53 -8.37 -4.66 -9.82
N GLY A 54 -8.00 -5.43 -10.84
CA GLY A 54 -8.92 -5.96 -11.85
C GLY A 54 -9.35 -4.96 -12.92
N LYS A 55 -8.80 -3.74 -12.95
CA LYS A 55 -9.07 -2.72 -13.98
C LYS A 55 -7.89 -2.46 -14.90
N ILE A 56 -6.68 -2.52 -14.37
CA ILE A 56 -5.44 -2.27 -15.09
C ILE A 56 -4.66 -3.59 -15.28
N ASP A 57 -3.76 -3.62 -16.24
CA ASP A 57 -2.73 -4.65 -16.30
C ASP A 57 -1.61 -4.29 -15.30
N PRO A 58 -1.44 -5.05 -14.20
CA PRO A 58 -0.42 -4.75 -13.19
C PRO A 58 1.02 -4.93 -13.70
N GLN A 59 1.20 -5.52 -14.88
CA GLN A 59 2.48 -5.69 -15.54
C GLN A 59 2.81 -4.54 -16.51
N ASN A 60 1.90 -3.57 -16.65
CA ASN A 60 2.07 -2.43 -17.53
C ASN A 60 1.97 -1.11 -16.77
N ILE A 61 3.10 -0.44 -16.58
CA ILE A 61 3.15 0.86 -15.89
C ILE A 61 2.33 1.95 -16.61
N GLU A 62 2.15 1.86 -17.94
CA GLU A 62 1.38 2.86 -18.70
C GLU A 62 -0.10 2.83 -18.29
N ASP A 63 -0.64 1.66 -17.95
CA ASP A 63 -2.01 1.54 -17.47
C ASP A 63 -2.18 2.23 -16.10
N TYR A 64 -1.21 2.07 -15.21
CA TYR A 64 -1.22 2.78 -13.92
C TYR A 64 -1.13 4.30 -14.09
N ILE A 65 -0.28 4.77 -15.01
CA ILE A 65 -0.14 6.18 -15.34
C ILE A 65 -1.44 6.74 -15.95
N ALA A 66 -2.15 5.94 -16.76
CA ALA A 66 -3.44 6.34 -17.35
C ALA A 66 -4.54 6.56 -16.29
N GLU A 67 -4.42 5.95 -15.11
CA GLU A 67 -5.28 6.12 -13.94
C GLU A 67 -4.68 7.12 -12.91
N ASP A 68 -4.06 8.18 -13.39
CA ASP A 68 -3.39 9.23 -12.60
C ASP A 68 -2.20 8.73 -11.72
N GLY A 69 -1.62 7.59 -12.07
CA GLY A 69 -0.46 7.05 -11.37
C GLY A 69 0.76 7.96 -11.47
N TYR A 70 1.55 8.03 -10.40
CA TYR A 70 2.72 8.88 -10.21
C TYR A 70 2.45 10.40 -10.27
N MET A 71 1.20 10.82 -10.45
CA MET A 71 0.82 12.23 -10.34
C MET A 71 0.98 12.77 -8.92
N ALA A 72 0.73 11.92 -7.90
CA ALA A 72 0.96 12.29 -6.51
C ALA A 72 2.44 12.51 -6.23
N LEU A 73 3.31 11.63 -6.73
CA LEU A 73 4.76 11.79 -6.61
C LEU A 73 5.24 13.06 -7.32
N ALA A 74 4.74 13.32 -8.54
CA ALA A 74 5.09 14.54 -9.28
C ALA A 74 4.67 15.80 -8.50
N LYS A 75 3.45 15.85 -7.97
CA LYS A 75 2.97 16.96 -7.12
C LYS A 75 3.86 17.16 -5.90
N VAL A 76 4.20 16.07 -5.19
CA VAL A 76 5.07 16.13 -4.01
C VAL A 76 6.43 16.71 -4.34
N LEU A 77 7.06 16.29 -5.43
CA LEU A 77 8.41 16.72 -5.77
C LEU A 77 8.50 18.13 -6.36
N THR A 78 7.38 18.67 -6.86
CA THR A 78 7.34 20.00 -7.50
C THR A 78 6.67 21.09 -6.67
N GLU A 79 5.76 20.71 -5.75
CA GLU A 79 4.87 21.67 -5.10
C GLU A 79 4.90 21.59 -3.55
N MET A 80 5.50 20.54 -2.98
CA MET A 80 5.42 20.28 -1.54
C MET A 80 6.80 20.13 -0.92
N THR A 81 6.97 20.66 0.28
CA THR A 81 8.12 20.30 1.13
C THR A 81 7.89 18.94 1.80
N PRO A 82 8.95 18.26 2.27
CA PRO A 82 8.79 17.04 3.07
C PRO A 82 7.87 17.22 4.29
N GLU A 83 7.91 18.37 4.92
CA GLU A 83 7.05 18.74 6.05
C GLU A 83 5.58 18.84 5.62
N ASP A 84 5.29 19.48 4.48
CA ASP A 84 3.93 19.57 3.93
C ASP A 84 3.33 18.18 3.66
N VAL A 85 4.14 17.25 3.17
CA VAL A 85 3.70 15.85 2.94
C VAL A 85 3.34 15.17 4.26
N ILE A 86 4.19 15.32 5.29
CA ILE A 86 3.91 14.76 6.62
C ILE A 86 2.64 15.36 7.20
N ASP A 87 2.45 16.68 7.07
CA ASP A 87 1.28 17.39 7.58
C ASP A 87 0.00 16.98 6.85
N GLU A 88 0.06 16.79 5.52
CA GLU A 88 -1.08 16.31 4.74
C GLU A 88 -1.51 14.91 5.17
N VAL A 89 -0.53 13.99 5.34
CA VAL A 89 -0.82 12.64 5.85
C VAL A 89 -1.28 12.68 7.32
N MET A 90 -0.79 13.63 8.13
CA MET A 90 -1.25 13.82 9.51
C MET A 90 -2.72 14.27 9.55
N LYS A 91 -3.09 15.27 8.78
CA LYS A 91 -4.46 15.79 8.66
C LYS A 91 -5.44 14.74 8.16
N SER A 92 -5.00 13.86 7.24
CA SER A 92 -5.83 12.77 6.74
C SER A 92 -6.26 11.78 7.82
N GLY A 93 -5.52 11.74 8.94
CA GLY A 93 -5.75 10.78 10.01
C GLY A 93 -5.41 9.32 9.64
N LEU A 94 -4.62 9.10 8.58
CA LEU A 94 -4.18 7.76 8.19
C LEU A 94 -3.42 7.07 9.32
N ARG A 95 -3.93 5.92 9.73
CA ARG A 95 -3.28 5.03 10.69
C ARG A 95 -2.76 3.79 9.97
N GLY A 96 -1.72 3.17 10.52
CA GLY A 96 -1.16 1.93 9.99
C GLY A 96 -2.20 0.83 9.81
N ARG A 97 -2.16 0.16 8.66
CA ARG A 97 -3.09 -0.93 8.27
C ARG A 97 -2.56 -2.33 8.58
N GLY A 98 -1.38 -2.42 9.19
CA GLY A 98 -0.77 -3.70 9.59
C GLY A 98 -1.22 -4.27 10.94
N GLY A 99 -2.26 -3.70 11.57
CA GLY A 99 -2.85 -4.20 12.82
C GLY A 99 -2.69 -3.28 14.03
N ALA A 100 -1.53 -2.68 14.26
CA ALA A 100 -1.29 -1.82 15.43
C ALA A 100 -1.98 -0.44 15.36
N GLY A 101 -2.34 0.03 14.18
CA GLY A 101 -3.08 1.29 13.99
C GLY A 101 -2.35 2.54 14.48
N PHE A 102 -1.02 2.56 14.53
CA PHE A 102 -0.27 3.74 14.93
C PHE A 102 -0.40 4.85 13.85
N PRO A 103 -0.51 6.15 14.24
CA PRO A 103 -0.62 7.24 13.27
C PRO A 103 0.59 7.29 12.33
N THR A 104 0.33 7.16 11.02
CA THR A 104 1.37 6.99 10.00
C THR A 104 2.32 8.17 9.93
N ALA A 105 1.79 9.38 9.84
CA ALA A 105 2.60 10.60 9.74
C ALA A 105 3.43 10.85 11.00
N LYS A 106 2.92 10.50 12.19
CA LYS A 106 3.68 10.59 13.45
C LYS A 106 4.89 9.65 13.44
N LYS A 107 4.75 8.45 12.85
CA LYS A 107 5.87 7.52 12.66
C LYS A 107 6.91 8.10 11.68
N TRP A 108 6.44 8.74 10.61
CA TRP A 108 7.31 9.41 9.63
C TRP A 108 8.07 10.59 10.24
N SER A 109 7.40 11.43 11.03
CA SER A 109 8.05 12.58 11.69
C SER A 109 9.15 12.13 12.66
N PHE A 110 8.96 11.03 13.39
CA PHE A 110 9.99 10.48 14.25
C PHE A 110 11.23 10.00 13.46
N ALA A 111 11.02 9.28 12.37
CA ALA A 111 12.11 8.82 11.51
C ALA A 111 12.83 10.00 10.82
N ARG A 112 12.07 11.03 10.39
CA ARG A 112 12.63 12.25 9.82
C ARG A 112 13.51 12.99 10.82
N ALA A 113 13.03 13.20 12.04
CA ALA A 113 13.74 13.91 13.10
C ALA A 113 14.96 13.15 13.65
N SER A 114 15.03 11.83 13.47
CA SER A 114 16.13 11.02 13.98
C SER A 114 17.42 11.35 13.25
N ALA A 115 18.49 11.53 14.04
CA ALA A 115 19.83 11.74 13.51
C ALA A 115 20.36 10.45 12.85
N GLY A 116 21.19 10.60 11.84
CA GLY A 116 21.86 9.47 11.16
C GLY A 116 21.42 9.31 9.71
N THR A 117 22.39 8.87 8.92
CA THR A 117 22.28 8.60 7.49
C THR A 117 23.03 7.30 7.17
N PRO A 118 22.63 6.55 6.13
CA PRO A 118 21.36 6.69 5.42
C PRO A 118 20.15 6.39 6.31
N LYS A 119 18.96 6.81 5.89
CA LYS A 119 17.69 6.36 6.46
C LYS A 119 17.06 5.33 5.54
N TYR A 120 16.41 4.33 6.13
CA TYR A 120 15.80 3.24 5.37
C TYR A 120 14.28 3.25 5.45
N LEU A 121 13.66 2.80 4.37
CA LEU A 121 12.22 2.62 4.28
C LEU A 121 11.89 1.14 4.05
N ILE A 122 10.93 0.59 4.76
CA ILE A 122 10.51 -0.80 4.57
C ILE A 122 9.01 -0.88 4.37
N CYS A 123 8.61 -1.59 3.32
CA CYS A 123 7.25 -2.09 3.16
C CYS A 123 7.16 -3.50 3.74
N ASN A 124 6.37 -3.64 4.79
CA ASN A 124 6.05 -4.95 5.36
C ASN A 124 4.95 -5.60 4.52
N ALA A 125 5.34 -6.56 3.70
CA ALA A 125 4.49 -7.42 2.90
C ALA A 125 4.56 -8.89 3.36
N ASP A 126 4.95 -9.11 4.63
CA ASP A 126 4.93 -10.42 5.28
C ASP A 126 3.54 -10.72 5.85
N GLU A 127 2.61 -11.05 4.97
CA GLU A 127 1.23 -11.39 5.30
C GLU A 127 1.15 -12.88 5.69
N GLY A 128 1.59 -13.20 6.92
CA GLY A 128 1.78 -14.57 7.40
C GLY A 128 0.52 -15.25 7.91
N ASP A 129 -0.58 -14.54 8.11
CA ASP A 129 -1.82 -15.08 8.66
C ASP A 129 -2.53 -16.00 7.64
N PRO A 130 -2.79 -17.27 7.98
CA PRO A 130 -3.49 -18.18 7.07
C PRO A 130 -4.89 -17.67 6.67
N GLY A 131 -5.13 -17.59 5.35
CA GLY A 131 -6.38 -17.05 4.80
C GLY A 131 -6.41 -15.55 4.58
N ALA A 132 -5.41 -14.79 5.05
CA ALA A 132 -5.24 -13.38 4.71
C ALA A 132 -4.56 -13.23 3.34
N PHE A 133 -5.12 -12.39 2.46
CA PHE A 133 -4.57 -12.11 1.12
C PHE A 133 -4.80 -10.67 0.65
N MET A 134 -5.06 -9.74 1.59
CA MET A 134 -5.30 -8.33 1.28
C MET A 134 -4.06 -7.69 0.63
N ASN A 135 -2.90 -7.80 1.30
CA ASN A 135 -1.65 -7.25 0.79
C ASN A 135 -1.21 -7.95 -0.50
N ARG A 136 -1.35 -9.27 -0.55
CA ARG A 136 -1.06 -10.06 -1.74
C ARG A 136 -1.78 -9.50 -2.98
N ARG A 137 -3.09 -9.29 -2.89
CA ARG A 137 -3.89 -8.81 -4.03
C ARG A 137 -3.52 -7.40 -4.46
N VAL A 138 -3.17 -6.52 -3.54
CA VAL A 138 -2.66 -5.18 -3.88
C VAL A 138 -1.34 -5.28 -4.66
N LEU A 139 -0.41 -6.13 -4.18
CA LEU A 139 0.90 -6.30 -4.83
C LEU A 139 0.80 -6.98 -6.20
N GLU A 140 -0.17 -7.88 -6.38
CA GLU A 140 -0.43 -8.57 -7.64
C GLU A 140 -1.24 -7.71 -8.62
N GLY A 141 -2.14 -6.85 -8.13
CA GLY A 141 -3.11 -6.11 -8.95
C GLY A 141 -2.80 -4.62 -9.15
N ASP A 142 -2.03 -4.00 -8.25
CA ASP A 142 -1.62 -2.59 -8.35
C ASP A 142 -0.29 -2.34 -7.61
N PRO A 143 0.83 -2.93 -8.07
CA PRO A 143 2.13 -2.79 -7.41
C PRO A 143 2.62 -1.34 -7.40
N HIS A 144 2.27 -0.56 -8.43
CA HIS A 144 2.72 0.82 -8.59
C HIS A 144 2.13 1.77 -7.56
N ALA A 145 0.91 1.51 -7.04
CA ALA A 145 0.35 2.30 -5.93
C ALA A 145 1.21 2.18 -4.67
N VAL A 146 1.81 1.02 -4.42
CA VAL A 146 2.72 0.79 -3.30
C VAL A 146 4.08 1.44 -3.56
N ILE A 147 4.62 1.29 -4.77
CA ILE A 147 5.92 1.88 -5.18
C ILE A 147 5.85 3.40 -5.09
N GLU A 148 4.80 4.03 -5.63
CA GLU A 148 4.58 5.48 -5.56
C GLU A 148 4.41 5.94 -4.11
N GLY A 149 3.58 5.26 -3.32
CA GLY A 149 3.40 5.57 -1.91
C GLY A 149 4.69 5.46 -1.09
N MET A 150 5.57 4.51 -1.42
CA MET A 150 6.89 4.41 -0.81
C MET A 150 7.82 5.54 -1.24
N ALA A 151 7.82 5.93 -2.51
CA ALA A 151 8.63 7.05 -3.00
C ALA A 151 8.22 8.38 -2.32
N ILE A 152 6.92 8.63 -2.16
CA ILE A 152 6.39 9.78 -1.42
C ILE A 152 6.84 9.75 0.06
N ALA A 153 6.72 8.61 0.72
CA ALA A 153 7.17 8.44 2.09
C ALA A 153 8.68 8.62 2.24
N ALA A 154 9.46 8.14 1.28
CA ALA A 154 10.91 8.28 1.25
C ALA A 154 11.33 9.77 1.14
N TYR A 155 10.66 10.54 0.29
CA TYR A 155 10.86 11.98 0.19
C TYR A 155 10.55 12.67 1.52
N ALA A 156 9.39 12.38 2.10
CA ALA A 156 8.95 12.97 3.36
C ALA A 156 9.91 12.69 4.52
N ILE A 157 10.48 11.49 4.60
CA ILE A 157 11.36 11.04 5.70
C ILE A 157 12.83 11.41 5.44
N GLY A 158 13.23 11.50 4.17
CA GLY A 158 14.62 11.65 3.73
C GLY A 158 15.34 10.30 3.62
N CYS A 159 14.65 9.27 3.10
CA CYS A 159 15.23 7.96 2.80
C CYS A 159 15.77 7.93 1.38
N SER A 160 16.90 7.25 1.16
CA SER A 160 17.48 7.02 -0.17
C SER A 160 17.35 5.57 -0.64
N GLN A 161 17.04 4.65 0.26
CA GLN A 161 16.90 3.21 -0.03
C GLN A 161 15.69 2.62 0.70
N GLY A 162 14.91 1.84 -0.03
CA GLY A 162 13.77 1.10 0.50
C GLY A 162 13.82 -0.39 0.19
N TYR A 163 13.10 -1.16 1.00
CA TYR A 163 12.95 -2.60 0.85
C TYR A 163 11.49 -2.99 0.92
N ILE A 164 11.04 -3.85 0.00
CA ILE A 164 9.74 -4.51 0.10
C ILE A 164 10.01 -5.94 0.58
N TYR A 165 9.68 -6.23 1.83
CA TYR A 165 9.84 -7.56 2.40
C TYR A 165 8.59 -8.37 2.14
N CYS A 166 8.66 -9.25 1.14
CA CYS A 166 7.55 -10.05 0.65
C CYS A 166 7.82 -11.53 0.92
N ARG A 167 6.75 -12.28 1.21
CA ARG A 167 6.82 -13.73 1.43
C ARG A 167 7.25 -14.45 0.14
N ALA A 168 8.11 -15.47 0.27
CA ALA A 168 8.49 -16.34 -0.84
C ALA A 168 7.28 -17.14 -1.40
N GLU A 169 6.25 -17.34 -0.57
CA GLU A 169 5.00 -18.02 -0.95
C GLU A 169 4.08 -17.17 -1.84
N TYR A 170 4.45 -15.92 -2.12
CA TYR A 170 3.76 -15.03 -3.05
C TYR A 170 4.58 -14.79 -4.33
N PRO A 171 4.85 -15.85 -5.15
CA PRO A 171 5.75 -15.72 -6.29
C PRO A 171 5.25 -14.75 -7.36
N ILE A 172 3.93 -14.65 -7.55
CA ILE A 172 3.32 -13.68 -8.48
C ILE A 172 3.57 -12.25 -7.99
N ALA A 173 3.28 -11.96 -6.72
CA ALA A 173 3.54 -10.64 -6.14
C ALA A 173 5.03 -10.24 -6.24
N VAL A 174 5.94 -11.18 -5.97
CA VAL A 174 7.39 -10.94 -6.10
C VAL A 174 7.77 -10.61 -7.56
N SER A 175 7.24 -11.37 -8.54
CA SER A 175 7.54 -11.12 -9.95
C SER A 175 6.96 -9.79 -10.44
N THR A 176 5.73 -9.48 -10.06
CA THR A 176 5.04 -8.23 -10.42
C THR A 176 5.74 -7.01 -9.81
N LEU A 177 6.14 -7.10 -8.53
CA LEU A 177 6.92 -6.05 -7.87
C LEU A 177 8.27 -5.80 -8.55
N ARG A 178 9.02 -6.86 -8.88
CA ARG A 178 10.31 -6.73 -9.57
C ARG A 178 10.16 -6.07 -10.93
N LEU A 179 9.14 -6.47 -11.69
CA LEU A 179 8.81 -5.84 -12.97
C LEU A 179 8.43 -4.37 -12.78
N GLY A 180 7.52 -4.06 -11.84
CA GLY A 180 7.09 -2.69 -11.57
C GLY A 180 8.24 -1.78 -11.12
N ILE A 181 9.15 -2.27 -10.28
CA ILE A 181 10.36 -1.54 -9.88
C ILE A 181 11.26 -1.26 -11.09
N GLN A 182 11.46 -2.27 -11.96
CA GLN A 182 12.24 -2.11 -13.19
C GLN A 182 11.63 -1.04 -14.10
N GLN A 183 10.33 -1.13 -14.38
CA GLN A 183 9.61 -0.15 -15.21
C GLN A 183 9.68 1.26 -14.61
N ALA A 184 9.51 1.40 -13.29
CA ALA A 184 9.62 2.69 -12.61
C ALA A 184 11.04 3.29 -12.74
N ARG A 185 12.10 2.47 -12.68
CA ARG A 185 13.48 2.92 -12.94
C ARG A 185 13.68 3.37 -14.38
N GLU A 186 13.19 2.60 -15.34
CA GLU A 186 13.28 2.90 -16.78
C GLU A 186 12.58 4.22 -17.14
N MET A 187 11.52 4.57 -16.40
CA MET A 187 10.78 5.82 -16.57
C MET A 187 11.30 6.99 -15.71
N GLY A 188 12.40 6.79 -14.94
CA GLY A 188 12.94 7.84 -14.07
C GLY A 188 12.05 8.18 -12.87
N LEU A 189 11.21 7.24 -12.44
CA LEU A 189 10.31 7.34 -11.28
C LEU A 189 10.91 6.70 -10.02
N LEU A 190 12.01 5.96 -10.19
CA LEU A 190 12.90 5.42 -9.16
C LEU A 190 14.36 5.57 -9.59
N GLY A 191 15.27 5.49 -8.64
CA GLY A 191 16.72 5.62 -8.86
C GLY A 191 17.23 7.02 -8.56
N GLN A 192 18.09 7.53 -9.42
CA GLN A 192 18.74 8.85 -9.27
C GLN A 192 17.91 9.95 -9.91
N ASN A 193 17.87 11.12 -9.27
CA ASN A 193 17.27 12.33 -9.81
C ASN A 193 15.84 12.15 -10.35
N ILE A 194 14.98 11.57 -9.51
CA ILE A 194 13.59 11.23 -9.87
C ILE A 194 12.87 12.46 -10.44
N LEU A 195 12.23 12.30 -11.60
CA LEU A 195 11.55 13.38 -12.33
C LEU A 195 12.46 14.60 -12.61
N GLY A 196 13.78 14.42 -12.65
CA GLY A 196 14.77 15.48 -12.86
C GLY A 196 14.99 16.39 -11.66
N THR A 197 14.56 16.00 -10.46
CA THR A 197 14.80 16.68 -9.19
C THR A 197 16.08 16.19 -8.52
N ASP A 198 16.48 16.79 -7.40
CA ASP A 198 17.61 16.32 -6.58
C ASP A 198 17.25 15.08 -5.71
N PHE A 199 15.99 14.64 -5.75
CA PHE A 199 15.54 13.50 -4.99
C PHE A 199 15.95 12.19 -5.66
N SER A 200 16.57 11.30 -4.87
CA SER A 200 16.99 9.96 -5.32
C SER A 200 16.52 8.92 -4.31
N PHE A 201 15.83 7.91 -4.80
CA PHE A 201 15.33 6.81 -3.98
C PHE A 201 15.19 5.54 -4.82
N ASP A 202 15.65 4.42 -4.29
CA ASP A 202 15.53 3.13 -4.97
C ASP A 202 14.93 2.05 -4.07
N LEU A 203 14.37 1.02 -4.70
CA LEU A 203 13.66 -0.08 -4.06
C LEU A 203 14.26 -1.43 -4.42
N GLU A 204 14.28 -2.34 -3.45
CA GLU A 204 14.66 -3.73 -3.64
C GLU A 204 13.64 -4.66 -2.98
N VAL A 205 13.31 -5.78 -3.64
CA VAL A 205 12.47 -6.83 -3.06
C VAL A 205 13.33 -7.81 -2.28
N ARG A 206 13.03 -7.98 -1.00
CA ARG A 206 13.60 -9.01 -0.11
C ARG A 206 12.56 -10.08 0.17
N MET A 207 12.93 -11.33 -0.04
CA MET A 207 12.02 -12.45 0.17
C MET A 207 12.17 -13.02 1.58
N GLY A 208 11.05 -13.16 2.27
CA GLY A 208 10.97 -13.86 3.54
C GLY A 208 10.95 -15.37 3.36
N ALA A 209 11.44 -16.11 4.37
CA ALA A 209 11.50 -17.58 4.35
C ALA A 209 10.28 -18.27 4.97
N GLY A 210 9.11 -17.60 5.02
CA GLY A 210 7.84 -18.17 5.48
C GLY A 210 7.62 -18.19 6.99
N ALA A 211 8.44 -17.55 7.78
CA ALA A 211 8.27 -17.48 9.22
C ALA A 211 7.28 -16.36 9.59
N PHE A 212 6.14 -16.71 10.22
CA PHE A 212 5.13 -15.75 10.68
C PHE A 212 5.71 -14.62 11.56
N VAL A 213 6.68 -14.95 12.41
CA VAL A 213 7.34 -13.97 13.29
C VAL A 213 8.02 -12.83 12.53
N CYS A 214 8.39 -13.02 11.26
CA CYS A 214 8.98 -11.97 10.43
C CYS A 214 8.00 -10.87 10.01
N GLY A 215 6.72 -11.00 10.33
CA GLY A 215 5.75 -9.90 10.29
C GLY A 215 5.96 -8.86 11.40
N GLU A 216 6.63 -9.23 12.50
CA GLU A 216 7.04 -8.28 13.54
C GLU A 216 8.23 -7.43 13.04
N GLU A 217 8.19 -6.11 13.26
CA GLU A 217 9.11 -5.17 12.60
C GLU A 217 10.59 -5.41 12.90
N THR A 218 10.95 -5.87 14.11
CA THR A 218 12.35 -6.10 14.47
C THR A 218 12.88 -7.44 13.95
N ALA A 219 12.04 -8.48 13.94
CA ALA A 219 12.34 -9.76 13.33
C ALA A 219 12.48 -9.64 11.81
N LEU A 220 11.63 -8.85 11.17
CA LEU A 220 11.69 -8.52 9.75
C LEU A 220 13.03 -7.85 9.40
N MET A 221 13.46 -6.85 10.18
CA MET A 221 14.76 -6.20 9.96
C MET A 221 15.93 -7.17 10.14
N ALA A 222 15.90 -8.03 11.17
CA ALA A 222 16.92 -9.05 11.38
C ALA A 222 17.01 -10.00 10.18
N SER A 223 15.86 -10.39 9.59
CA SER A 223 15.83 -11.21 8.39
C SER A 223 16.42 -10.49 7.16
N ILE A 224 16.14 -9.20 6.95
CA ILE A 224 16.76 -8.40 5.87
C ILE A 224 18.28 -8.32 6.08
N GLU A 225 18.74 -8.23 7.32
CA GLU A 225 20.17 -8.21 7.70
C GLU A 225 20.86 -9.57 7.50
N GLY A 226 20.15 -10.61 7.08
CA GLY A 226 20.68 -11.98 6.92
C GLY A 226 20.85 -12.72 8.25
N LYS A 227 20.22 -12.24 9.31
CA LYS A 227 20.22 -12.86 10.64
C LYS A 227 18.95 -13.69 10.82
N ARG A 228 18.92 -14.50 11.87
CA ARG A 228 17.70 -15.19 12.29
C ARG A 228 16.62 -14.16 12.63
N GLY A 229 15.41 -14.37 12.13
CA GLY A 229 14.26 -13.48 12.35
C GLY A 229 13.74 -13.55 13.78
N GLU A 230 14.50 -13.02 14.72
CA GLU A 230 14.13 -12.97 16.14
C GLU A 230 13.74 -11.54 16.53
N PRO A 231 12.59 -11.36 17.22
CA PRO A 231 12.22 -10.06 17.77
C PRO A 231 13.23 -9.57 18.79
N ARG A 232 13.44 -8.26 18.81
CA ARG A 232 14.27 -7.61 19.85
C ARG A 232 13.46 -6.63 20.68
N PRO A 233 13.83 -6.44 21.98
CA PRO A 233 13.18 -5.46 22.84
C PRO A 233 13.29 -4.04 22.29
N ARG A 234 12.30 -3.20 22.60
CA ARG A 234 12.31 -1.76 22.34
C ARG A 234 12.19 -1.02 23.66
N PRO A 235 12.84 0.12 23.90
CA PRO A 235 13.75 0.86 23.05
C PRO A 235 15.12 0.18 22.79
N PRO A 236 15.86 0.54 21.69
CA PRO A 236 15.54 1.63 20.77
C PRO A 236 14.44 1.25 19.77
N PHE A 237 13.60 2.24 19.40
CA PHE A 237 12.61 2.06 18.34
C PHE A 237 13.27 2.11 16.96
N PRO A 238 12.70 1.45 15.93
CA PRO A 238 13.25 1.43 14.57
C PRO A 238 13.50 2.82 13.98
N ALA A 239 12.65 3.79 14.30
CA ALA A 239 12.82 5.18 13.86
C ALA A 239 14.15 5.80 14.31
N VAL A 240 14.75 5.30 15.39
CA VAL A 240 16.05 5.76 15.92
C VAL A 240 17.16 4.79 15.52
N SER A 241 16.96 3.49 15.68
CA SER A 241 17.96 2.44 15.42
C SER A 241 17.27 1.17 14.89
N GLY A 242 17.07 1.13 13.60
CA GLY A 242 16.44 0.03 12.88
C GLY A 242 17.44 -0.81 12.10
N LEU A 243 17.23 -0.91 10.79
CA LEU A 243 18.02 -1.71 9.85
C LEU A 243 19.49 -1.26 9.86
N TRP A 244 20.40 -2.19 10.11
CA TRP A 244 21.85 -1.93 10.29
C TRP A 244 22.16 -0.80 11.28
N GLY A 245 21.32 -0.63 12.31
CA GLY A 245 21.48 0.40 13.33
C GLY A 245 21.15 1.81 12.85
N LYS A 246 20.51 1.97 11.69
CA LYS A 246 20.15 3.26 11.11
C LYS A 246 18.67 3.57 11.29
N PRO A 247 18.27 4.86 11.26
CA PRO A 247 16.85 5.22 11.33
C PRO A 247 16.05 4.53 10.23
N THR A 248 14.97 3.87 10.61
CA THR A 248 14.16 3.05 9.69
C THR A 248 12.68 3.26 9.95
N ASN A 249 11.92 3.53 8.89
CA ASN A 249 10.46 3.52 8.97
C ASN A 249 9.91 2.27 8.28
N ILE A 250 8.93 1.62 8.93
CA ILE A 250 8.29 0.41 8.43
C ILE A 250 6.79 0.66 8.39
N ASN A 251 6.16 0.48 7.23
CA ASN A 251 4.70 0.48 7.10
C ASN A 251 4.23 -0.73 6.30
N ASN A 252 2.97 -1.08 6.48
CA ASN A 252 2.30 -2.15 5.75
C ASN A 252 1.97 -1.72 4.31
N VAL A 253 1.78 -2.69 3.40
CA VAL A 253 1.41 -2.50 1.99
C VAL A 253 0.20 -1.58 1.82
N GLU A 254 -0.91 -1.89 2.49
CA GLU A 254 -2.15 -1.12 2.40
C GLU A 254 -1.96 0.33 2.89
N THR A 255 -1.08 0.55 3.87
CA THR A 255 -0.75 1.89 4.34
C THR A 255 -0.11 2.72 3.25
N TYR A 256 0.89 2.18 2.53
CA TYR A 256 1.53 2.90 1.43
C TYR A 256 0.58 3.13 0.26
N ALA A 257 -0.24 2.15 -0.11
CA ALA A 257 -1.19 2.25 -1.23
C ALA A 257 -2.27 3.34 -1.05
N ASN A 258 -2.54 3.77 0.19
CA ASN A 258 -3.43 4.91 0.49
C ASN A 258 -2.78 6.27 0.18
N VAL A 259 -1.46 6.38 0.31
CA VAL A 259 -0.75 7.68 0.30
C VAL A 259 -0.96 8.47 -1.01
N PRO A 260 -0.83 7.87 -2.20
CA PRO A 260 -1.02 8.62 -3.45
C PRO A 260 -2.39 9.30 -3.52
N GLN A 261 -3.46 8.60 -3.13
CA GLN A 261 -4.81 9.16 -3.18
C GLN A 261 -5.04 10.26 -2.13
N ILE A 262 -4.38 10.18 -0.98
CA ILE A 262 -4.42 11.26 0.03
C ILE A 262 -3.77 12.53 -0.55
N ILE A 263 -2.62 12.40 -1.19
CA ILE A 263 -1.91 13.55 -1.79
C ILE A 263 -2.71 14.17 -2.96
N LEU A 264 -3.34 13.34 -3.80
CA LEU A 264 -4.10 13.83 -4.95
C LEU A 264 -5.42 14.48 -4.56
N LYS A 265 -6.18 13.82 -3.69
CA LYS A 265 -7.55 14.23 -3.34
C LYS A 265 -7.65 15.09 -2.10
N GLY A 266 -6.58 15.16 -1.33
CA GLY A 266 -6.48 15.94 -0.11
C GLY A 266 -6.85 15.17 1.17
N ALA A 267 -6.30 15.65 2.27
CA ALA A 267 -6.48 15.07 3.60
C ALA A 267 -7.95 15.04 4.04
N ASP A 268 -8.68 16.13 3.80
CA ASP A 268 -10.09 16.26 4.21
C ASP A 268 -10.99 15.24 3.50
N TRP A 269 -10.71 14.97 2.21
CA TRP A 269 -11.41 13.93 1.47
C TRP A 269 -11.24 12.56 2.14
N TYR A 270 -10.00 12.20 2.51
CA TYR A 270 -9.75 10.92 3.18
C TYR A 270 -10.34 10.88 4.59
N ALA A 271 -10.22 11.97 5.33
CA ALA A 271 -10.74 12.12 6.68
C ALA A 271 -12.28 12.14 6.76
N SER A 272 -12.97 12.41 5.63
CA SER A 272 -14.44 12.36 5.55
C SER A 272 -15.00 10.93 5.66
N MET A 273 -14.15 9.91 5.42
CA MET A 273 -14.51 8.50 5.52
C MET A 273 -14.08 7.91 6.87
N GLY A 274 -14.83 6.92 7.32
CA GLY A 274 -14.51 6.23 8.57
C GLY A 274 -15.16 6.87 9.80
N THR A 275 -14.53 6.67 10.97
CA THR A 275 -14.99 7.22 12.25
C THR A 275 -14.14 8.42 12.68
N GLU A 276 -14.54 9.09 13.75
CA GLU A 276 -13.77 10.19 14.33
C GLU A 276 -12.31 9.79 14.66
N LYS A 277 -12.10 8.59 15.20
CA LYS A 277 -10.78 8.10 15.65
C LYS A 277 -10.06 7.21 14.64
N SER A 278 -10.75 6.73 13.60
CA SER A 278 -10.22 5.80 12.59
C SER A 278 -10.71 6.21 11.22
N LYS A 279 -9.90 6.99 10.51
CA LYS A 279 -10.22 7.58 9.22
C LYS A 279 -9.92 6.63 8.05
N GLY A 280 -10.62 6.86 6.94
CA GLY A 280 -10.43 6.16 5.67
C GLY A 280 -11.09 4.79 5.64
N THR A 281 -10.54 3.94 4.79
CA THR A 281 -11.02 2.58 4.51
C THR A 281 -10.13 1.50 5.08
N LYS A 282 -10.63 0.26 5.05
CA LYS A 282 -9.88 -0.96 5.38
C LYS A 282 -10.27 -2.08 4.42
N THR A 283 -9.27 -2.80 3.93
CA THR A 283 -9.48 -4.02 3.14
C THR A 283 -9.67 -5.22 4.05
N PHE A 284 -10.62 -6.10 3.70
CA PHE A 284 -10.87 -7.37 4.40
C PHE A 284 -10.90 -8.52 3.41
N ALA A 285 -10.32 -9.64 3.80
CA ALA A 285 -10.51 -10.93 3.15
C ALA A 285 -11.74 -11.60 3.75
N LEU A 286 -12.81 -11.69 2.99
CA LEU A 286 -14.07 -12.29 3.39
C LEU A 286 -14.13 -13.74 2.89
N ALA A 287 -14.21 -14.70 3.83
CA ALA A 287 -14.15 -16.11 3.51
C ALA A 287 -15.11 -16.94 4.39
N GLY A 288 -15.30 -18.20 4.06
CA GLY A 288 -16.18 -19.12 4.79
C GLY A 288 -17.54 -19.29 4.12
N ASP A 289 -18.58 -19.52 4.94
CA ASP A 289 -19.95 -19.81 4.47
C ASP A 289 -20.76 -18.55 4.09
N VAL A 290 -20.11 -17.47 3.69
CA VAL A 290 -20.74 -16.26 3.15
C VAL A 290 -20.97 -16.42 1.64
N LYS A 291 -22.04 -15.83 1.10
CA LYS A 291 -22.41 -15.99 -0.32
C LYS A 291 -21.36 -15.41 -1.27
N HIS A 292 -20.87 -14.18 -0.96
CA HIS A 292 -19.84 -13.52 -1.73
C HIS A 292 -18.53 -13.52 -0.93
N THR A 293 -17.60 -14.38 -1.34
CA THR A 293 -16.25 -14.45 -0.80
C THR A 293 -15.33 -13.61 -1.63
N GLY A 294 -14.23 -13.11 -1.05
CA GLY A 294 -13.23 -12.34 -1.78
C GLY A 294 -12.71 -11.16 -0.98
N LEU A 295 -12.11 -10.22 -1.68
CA LEU A 295 -11.60 -8.97 -1.10
C LEU A 295 -12.65 -7.86 -1.18
N ILE A 296 -12.86 -7.19 -0.07
CA ILE A 296 -13.71 -6.01 0.03
C ILE A 296 -12.92 -4.85 0.61
N GLU A 297 -13.27 -3.61 0.24
CA GLU A 297 -12.74 -2.42 0.87
C GLU A 297 -13.91 -1.54 1.32
N VAL A 298 -13.95 -1.25 2.61
CA VAL A 298 -15.07 -0.56 3.25
C VAL A 298 -14.58 0.55 4.18
N PRO A 299 -15.38 1.61 4.42
CA PRO A 299 -15.05 2.61 5.42
C PRO A 299 -14.89 2.00 6.81
N LEU A 300 -13.91 2.47 7.57
CA LEU A 300 -13.77 2.09 8.97
C LEU A 300 -14.99 2.53 9.78
N GLY A 301 -15.44 1.68 10.69
CA GLY A 301 -16.67 1.87 11.47
C GLY A 301 -17.88 1.12 10.93
N ILE A 302 -17.77 0.49 9.76
CA ILE A 302 -18.76 -0.48 9.29
C ILE A 302 -18.88 -1.63 10.29
N THR A 303 -20.08 -2.13 10.51
CA THR A 303 -20.32 -3.24 11.43
C THR A 303 -20.04 -4.59 10.76
N LEU A 304 -19.72 -5.61 11.55
CA LEU A 304 -19.59 -6.99 11.05
C LEU A 304 -20.89 -7.51 10.43
N ARG A 305 -22.04 -7.08 10.94
CA ARG A 305 -23.34 -7.40 10.37
C ARG A 305 -23.46 -6.88 8.94
N GLU A 306 -23.09 -5.63 8.70
CA GLU A 306 -23.11 -5.04 7.37
C GLU A 306 -22.12 -5.72 6.43
N ILE A 307 -20.92 -6.05 6.91
CA ILE A 307 -19.93 -6.78 6.10
C ILE A 307 -20.47 -8.14 5.68
N ILE A 308 -21.08 -8.90 6.60
CA ILE A 308 -21.53 -10.26 6.32
C ILE A 308 -22.80 -10.27 5.46
N PHE A 309 -23.78 -9.44 5.79
CA PHE A 309 -25.09 -9.53 5.16
C PHE A 309 -25.27 -8.60 3.97
N ASP A 310 -24.76 -7.35 4.05
CA ASP A 310 -24.98 -6.37 2.99
C ASP A 310 -23.91 -6.48 1.90
N VAL A 311 -22.64 -6.66 2.30
CA VAL A 311 -21.53 -6.81 1.35
C VAL A 311 -21.37 -8.28 0.94
N GLY A 312 -21.30 -9.18 1.93
CA GLY A 312 -21.13 -10.63 1.71
C GLY A 312 -22.39 -11.36 1.26
N GLY A 313 -23.54 -10.67 1.18
CA GLY A 313 -24.82 -11.25 0.71
C GLY A 313 -25.47 -12.24 1.68
N GLY A 314 -24.98 -12.35 2.91
CA GLY A 314 -25.46 -13.28 3.93
C GLY A 314 -24.86 -14.69 3.80
N ILE A 315 -25.41 -15.63 4.51
CA ILE A 315 -24.90 -17.01 4.62
C ILE A 315 -25.36 -17.86 3.43
N LYS A 316 -24.48 -18.72 2.92
CA LYS A 316 -24.80 -19.68 1.85
C LYS A 316 -26.02 -20.52 2.19
N ASP A 317 -26.76 -20.91 1.19
CA ASP A 317 -27.98 -21.73 1.30
C ASP A 317 -29.06 -21.16 2.23
N ASN A 318 -29.03 -19.84 2.47
CA ASN A 318 -29.91 -19.13 3.40
C ASN A 318 -29.93 -19.74 4.83
N LYS A 319 -28.82 -20.36 5.24
CA LYS A 319 -28.65 -20.88 6.60
C LYS A 319 -28.58 -19.76 7.63
N GLY A 320 -28.87 -20.06 8.88
CA GLY A 320 -28.68 -19.12 9.98
C GLY A 320 -27.22 -18.80 10.23
N PHE A 321 -26.92 -17.53 10.51
CA PHE A 321 -25.59 -17.13 10.96
C PHE A 321 -25.27 -17.77 12.31
N LYS A 322 -24.08 -18.36 12.43
CA LYS A 322 -23.61 -19.00 13.67
C LYS A 322 -22.55 -18.16 14.39
N ALA A 323 -21.47 -17.85 13.71
CA ALA A 323 -20.36 -17.07 14.26
C ALA A 323 -19.48 -16.50 13.15
N VAL A 324 -18.70 -15.47 13.44
CA VAL A 324 -17.62 -14.95 12.63
C VAL A 324 -16.32 -14.93 13.41
N GLN A 325 -15.23 -15.34 12.77
CA GLN A 325 -13.89 -15.17 13.29
C GLN A 325 -13.27 -13.95 12.65
N THR A 326 -12.66 -13.09 13.48
CA THR A 326 -11.96 -11.89 13.03
C THR A 326 -10.47 -12.01 13.26
N GLY A 327 -9.62 -11.53 12.33
CA GLY A 327 -8.18 -11.52 12.51
C GLY A 327 -7.49 -12.88 12.39
N GLY A 328 -8.07 -13.81 11.66
CA GLY A 328 -7.49 -15.14 11.43
C GLY A 328 -7.36 -16.00 12.71
N PRO A 329 -6.42 -16.97 12.75
CA PRO A 329 -6.26 -17.88 13.90
C PRO A 329 -5.94 -17.21 15.23
N MET A 330 -5.36 -16.02 15.19
CA MET A 330 -5.01 -15.22 16.37
C MET A 330 -6.16 -14.35 16.87
N GLY A 331 -7.25 -14.28 16.12
CA GLY A 331 -8.41 -13.43 16.43
C GLY A 331 -9.46 -14.12 17.27
N GLY A 332 -10.51 -13.36 17.61
CA GLY A 332 -11.66 -13.83 18.36
C GLY A 332 -12.77 -14.37 17.48
N CYS A 333 -13.52 -15.34 18.01
CA CYS A 333 -14.76 -15.85 17.41
C CYS A 333 -15.96 -15.18 18.09
N LEU A 334 -16.79 -14.50 17.29
CA LEU A 334 -17.97 -13.77 17.76
C LEU A 334 -19.24 -14.51 17.33
N PRO A 335 -20.02 -15.08 18.25
CA PRO A 335 -21.30 -15.71 17.95
C PRO A 335 -22.41 -14.67 17.66
N SER A 336 -23.57 -15.17 17.23
CA SER A 336 -24.68 -14.34 16.73
C SER A 336 -25.19 -13.27 17.70
N GLU A 337 -25.06 -13.50 18.99
CA GLU A 337 -25.49 -12.56 20.04
C GLU A 337 -24.64 -11.30 20.15
N TYR A 338 -23.46 -11.29 19.55
CA TYR A 338 -22.53 -10.15 19.53
C TYR A 338 -22.38 -9.48 18.16
N LEU A 339 -23.24 -9.85 17.21
CA LEU A 339 -23.17 -9.31 15.83
C LEU A 339 -23.98 -8.01 15.66
#